data_a42a6cca6dab5990ba59fc2d13a24afa
#
_entry.id   a42a6cca6dab5990ba59fc2d13a24afa
#
_cell.length_a   1.000
_cell.length_b   1.000
_cell.length_c   1.000
_cell.angle_alpha   90.00
_cell.angle_beta   90.00
_cell.angle_gamma   90.00
#
_symmetry.space_group_name_H-M   'P 1'
#
loop_
_entity.id
_entity.type
_entity.pdbx_description
1 polymer ?
#
loop_
_entity_poly.entity_id
_entity_poly.type
_entity_poly.pdbx_seq_one_letter_code
_entity_poly.pdbx_strand_id
1 'polypeptide(L)'
;MRGYGALVLAPLVLVACSGGGGSPGGEGKSASATGSARAEPGARTSEKPDDTGVIDADPARLPTSPEEALDLIGRVIAEPATFGPGVVKRSPYESDPATWPVLGTDCIWRQQKPASSVLATLSRSFEVPAAGGKGPMRLSAVVTVHRTRDDARWEMAESVEETMRCPTQQLRQGELIGSMIASSLGQEKGVMDSAEDFLLESGEYQNAELGGGPYPYSWYLSQSLQFTVAVTGKGAKGWSQQEIDVLANQAHSTMLLRLGAAVEKQS
;
A
#
# COMPACT_ATOMS: atom_id res chain seq x y z
N MET A 1 -22.65 6.03 -53.47
CA MET A 1 -22.21 4.70 -53.90
C MET A 1 -22.19 3.83 -52.65
N ARG A 2 -23.04 2.81 -52.65
CA ARG A 2 -23.23 1.86 -51.54
C ARG A 2 -22.14 0.76 -51.60
N GLY A 3 -21.42 0.50 -50.48
CA GLY A 3 -20.56 -0.63 -50.36
C GLY A 3 -20.95 -1.44 -49.10
N TYR A 4 -21.56 -2.59 -49.33
CA TYR A 4 -21.85 -3.60 -48.32
C TYR A 4 -20.58 -4.43 -48.07
N GLY A 5 -20.14 -4.57 -46.86
CA GLY A 5 -19.04 -5.47 -46.44
C GLY A 5 -19.54 -6.43 -45.39
N ALA A 6 -19.40 -7.70 -45.68
CA ALA A 6 -20.00 -8.88 -45.08
C ALA A 6 -19.46 -9.17 -43.66
N LEU A 7 -20.37 -9.58 -42.76
CA LEU A 7 -20.08 -10.23 -41.48
C LEU A 7 -19.61 -11.67 -41.76
N VAL A 8 -18.45 -12.03 -41.22
CA VAL A 8 -17.98 -13.43 -41.10
C VAL A 8 -18.13 -13.86 -39.65
N LEU A 9 -19.12 -14.70 -39.37
CA LEU A 9 -19.28 -15.41 -38.12
C LEU A 9 -18.36 -16.68 -38.16
N ALA A 10 -17.46 -16.79 -37.20
CA ALA A 10 -16.71 -18.02 -36.92
C ALA A 10 -17.34 -18.75 -35.72
N PRO A 11 -17.61 -20.06 -35.80
CA PRO A 11 -18.16 -20.82 -34.69
C PRO A 11 -17.06 -21.27 -33.72
N LEU A 12 -17.27 -21.04 -32.43
CA LEU A 12 -16.52 -21.60 -31.32
C LEU A 12 -16.89 -23.10 -31.16
N VAL A 13 -15.92 -23.99 -31.31
CA VAL A 13 -16.05 -25.39 -31.00
C VAL A 13 -15.63 -25.65 -29.56
N LEU A 14 -16.59 -26.03 -28.70
CA LEU A 14 -16.35 -26.52 -27.34
C LEU A 14 -16.05 -28.02 -27.42
N VAL A 15 -14.82 -28.41 -27.07
CA VAL A 15 -14.44 -29.81 -26.88
C VAL A 15 -14.60 -30.13 -25.37
N ALA A 16 -15.60 -30.95 -25.07
CA ALA A 16 -15.77 -31.59 -23.78
C ALA A 16 -15.10 -32.97 -23.82
N CYS A 17 -14.06 -33.19 -23.04
CA CYS A 17 -13.53 -34.52 -22.76
C CYS A 17 -14.14 -35.09 -21.50
N SER A 18 -15.12 -35.99 -21.66
CA SER A 18 -15.53 -36.95 -20.64
C SER A 18 -14.82 -38.29 -20.95
N GLY A 19 -14.13 -38.83 -19.96
CA GLY A 19 -13.53 -40.13 -20.01
C GLY A 19 -13.73 -40.83 -18.66
N GLY A 20 -14.70 -41.74 -18.68
CA GLY A 20 -14.98 -42.62 -17.56
C GLY A 20 -14.30 -43.97 -17.74
N GLY A 21 -14.30 -44.75 -16.68
CA GLY A 21 -14.23 -46.21 -16.77
C GLY A 21 -13.15 -46.89 -15.95
N GLY A 22 -13.59 -47.68 -14.97
CA GLY A 22 -13.10 -49.03 -14.76
C GLY A 22 -12.58 -49.39 -13.38
N SER A 23 -13.43 -49.92 -12.51
CA SER A 23 -13.04 -50.92 -11.49
C SER A 23 -12.81 -52.25 -12.12
N PRO A 24 -12.10 -53.26 -11.49
CA PRO A 24 -12.64 -53.94 -10.32
C PRO A 24 -11.65 -54.59 -9.31
N GLY A 25 -12.11 -54.83 -8.10
CA GLY A 25 -11.95 -56.08 -7.37
C GLY A 25 -10.74 -56.26 -6.45
N GLY A 26 -10.98 -56.48 -5.17
CA GLY A 26 -10.04 -57.04 -4.22
C GLY A 26 -10.63 -57.09 -2.78
N GLU A 27 -11.26 -58.22 -2.42
CA GLU A 27 -11.74 -58.56 -1.06
C GLU A 27 -10.55 -58.78 -0.10
N GLY A 28 -10.76 -58.43 1.18
CA GLY A 28 -9.81 -58.81 2.21
C GLY A 28 -10.10 -58.28 3.63
N LYS A 29 -11.02 -58.96 4.32
CA LYS A 29 -11.07 -59.28 5.76
C LYS A 29 -11.03 -58.21 6.85
N SER A 30 -12.12 -58.21 7.60
CA SER A 30 -12.36 -57.79 8.98
C SER A 30 -11.22 -58.12 9.95
N ALA A 31 -10.95 -57.17 10.85
CA ALA A 31 -10.61 -57.46 12.26
C ALA A 31 -11.08 -56.31 13.14
N SER A 32 -12.08 -56.62 13.96
CA SER A 32 -12.53 -55.81 15.09
C SER A 32 -11.43 -55.72 16.14
N ALA A 33 -11.17 -54.50 16.65
CA ALA A 33 -10.61 -54.32 17.97
C ALA A 33 -11.21 -53.07 18.61
N THR A 34 -12.08 -53.33 19.55
CA THR A 34 -12.64 -52.43 20.56
C THR A 34 -11.51 -51.86 21.43
N GLY A 35 -11.43 -50.54 21.52
CA GLY A 35 -10.53 -49.87 22.45
C GLY A 35 -11.03 -48.42 22.66
N SER A 36 -12.02 -48.27 23.58
CA SER A 36 -12.37 -46.94 24.10
C SER A 36 -11.25 -46.42 24.97
N ALA A 37 -10.46 -45.50 24.42
CA ALA A 37 -9.63 -44.60 25.22
C ALA A 37 -10.31 -43.23 25.26
N ARG A 38 -10.86 -42.92 26.43
CA ARG A 38 -11.39 -41.61 26.83
C ARG A 38 -10.21 -40.64 26.83
N ALA A 39 -10.12 -39.81 25.79
CA ALA A 39 -9.18 -38.69 25.74
C ALA A 39 -9.66 -37.62 26.74
N GLU A 40 -8.86 -37.36 27.75
CA GLU A 40 -8.94 -36.16 28.58
C GLU A 40 -8.86 -34.90 27.70
N PRO A 41 -9.58 -33.83 28.05
CA PRO A 41 -9.42 -32.56 27.35
C PRO A 41 -8.04 -32.00 27.71
N GLY A 42 -7.04 -32.25 26.86
CA GLY A 42 -5.75 -31.59 26.92
C GLY A 42 -5.94 -30.09 26.99
N ALA A 43 -5.35 -29.48 28.00
CA ALA A 43 -5.23 -28.06 28.14
C ALA A 43 -4.74 -27.50 26.79
N ARG A 44 -5.58 -26.69 26.13
CA ARG A 44 -5.14 -25.84 25.05
C ARG A 44 -4.14 -24.87 25.68
N THR A 45 -2.86 -25.15 25.51
CA THR A 45 -1.86 -24.12 25.60
C THR A 45 -2.32 -23.05 24.62
N SER A 46 -2.70 -21.89 25.15
CA SER A 46 -2.81 -20.67 24.34
C SER A 46 -1.43 -20.47 23.71
N GLU A 47 -1.24 -20.97 22.50
CA GLU A 47 -0.16 -20.48 21.66
C GLU A 47 -0.36 -18.96 21.61
N LYS A 48 0.57 -18.26 22.25
CA LYS A 48 0.76 -16.85 22.06
C LYS A 48 0.77 -16.66 20.53
N PRO A 49 -0.08 -15.79 19.93
CA PRO A 49 -0.01 -15.54 18.50
C PRO A 49 1.48 -15.33 18.18
N ASP A 50 2.00 -16.09 17.22
CA ASP A 50 3.33 -15.85 16.68
C ASP A 50 3.35 -14.38 16.29
N ASP A 51 4.04 -13.57 17.09
CA ASP A 51 4.25 -12.16 16.85
C ASP A 51 5.35 -12.06 15.78
N THR A 52 5.00 -12.51 14.56
CA THR A 52 5.80 -12.32 13.36
C THR A 52 5.76 -10.86 12.89
N GLY A 53 5.46 -9.95 13.80
CA GLY A 53 5.66 -8.53 13.62
C GLY A 53 7.16 -8.28 13.45
N VAL A 54 7.51 -7.73 12.34
CA VAL A 54 8.87 -7.42 11.92
C VAL A 54 9.57 -6.48 12.92
N ILE A 55 8.81 -5.73 13.74
CA ILE A 55 9.29 -4.82 14.78
C ILE A 55 8.89 -5.38 16.15
N ASP A 56 9.87 -5.75 17.00
CA ASP A 56 9.63 -6.07 18.42
C ASP A 56 9.40 -4.76 19.20
N ALA A 57 8.18 -4.27 19.18
CA ALA A 57 7.82 -2.98 19.75
C ALA A 57 7.77 -3.02 21.29
N ASP A 58 8.26 -1.94 21.90
CA ASP A 58 7.98 -1.64 23.31
C ASP A 58 6.58 -1.02 23.41
N PRO A 59 5.62 -1.67 24.11
CA PRO A 59 4.27 -1.11 24.25
C PRO A 59 4.25 0.29 24.88
N ALA A 60 5.23 0.63 25.71
CA ALA A 60 5.33 1.96 26.33
C ALA A 60 5.75 3.07 25.35
N ARG A 61 6.24 2.70 24.16
CA ARG A 61 6.63 3.64 23.10
C ARG A 61 5.56 3.82 22.02
N LEU A 62 4.51 3.01 22.06
CA LEU A 62 3.40 3.14 21.12
C LEU A 62 2.49 4.31 21.55
N PRO A 63 2.21 5.27 20.65
CA PRO A 63 1.37 6.41 20.99
C PRO A 63 -0.07 5.96 21.25
N THR A 64 -0.68 6.55 22.29
CA THR A 64 -2.04 6.29 22.73
C THR A 64 -2.94 7.54 22.60
N SER A 65 -2.34 8.70 22.38
CA SER A 65 -3.01 9.98 22.21
C SER A 65 -2.62 10.65 20.88
N PRO A 66 -3.45 11.59 20.37
CA PRO A 66 -3.12 12.35 19.17
C PRO A 66 -1.83 13.17 19.31
N GLU A 67 -1.54 13.70 20.48
CA GLU A 67 -0.33 14.49 20.75
C GLU A 67 0.94 13.63 20.64
N GLU A 68 0.97 12.47 21.33
CA GLU A 68 2.07 11.49 21.24
C GLU A 68 2.25 10.98 19.81
N ALA A 69 1.12 10.77 19.09
CA ALA A 69 1.14 10.34 17.70
C ALA A 69 1.79 11.39 16.78
N LEU A 70 1.44 12.68 16.92
CA LEU A 70 2.05 13.76 16.15
C LEU A 70 3.54 13.94 16.46
N ASP A 71 3.94 13.80 17.71
CA ASP A 71 5.35 13.87 18.12
C ASP A 71 6.16 12.71 17.48
N LEU A 72 5.60 11.51 17.46
CA LEU A 72 6.23 10.36 16.81
C LEU A 72 6.30 10.58 15.29
N ILE A 73 5.20 11.00 14.65
CA ILE A 73 5.17 11.31 13.21
C ILE A 73 6.27 12.31 12.87
N GLY A 74 6.44 13.37 13.66
CA GLY A 74 7.47 14.39 13.43
C GLY A 74 8.90 13.85 13.37
N ARG A 75 9.19 12.75 14.09
CA ARG A 75 10.50 12.07 14.09
C ARG A 75 10.66 11.08 12.93
N VAL A 76 9.56 10.52 12.43
CA VAL A 76 9.56 9.45 11.42
C VAL A 76 9.47 10.01 10.00
N ILE A 77 8.59 10.99 9.77
CA ILE A 77 8.24 11.47 8.44
C ILE A 77 9.45 12.06 7.70
N ALA A 78 9.48 11.85 6.39
CA ALA A 78 10.56 12.32 5.53
C ALA A 78 10.79 13.83 5.60
N GLU A 79 12.03 14.22 5.36
CA GLU A 79 12.48 15.58 5.09
C GLU A 79 13.15 15.64 3.71
N PRO A 80 13.45 16.81 3.13
CA PRO A 80 14.06 16.89 1.79
C PRO A 80 15.26 15.97 1.61
N ALA A 81 16.19 15.97 2.57
CA ALA A 81 17.40 15.14 2.53
C ALA A 81 17.11 13.62 2.54
N THR A 82 15.93 13.20 2.98
CA THR A 82 15.53 11.78 3.00
C THR A 82 15.36 11.23 1.59
N PHE A 83 14.93 12.05 0.64
CA PHE A 83 14.81 11.68 -0.77
C PHE A 83 16.13 11.72 -1.53
N GLY A 84 17.10 12.51 -1.05
CA GLY A 84 18.37 12.71 -1.71
C GLY A 84 18.67 14.17 -2.08
N PRO A 85 19.76 14.44 -2.79
CA PRO A 85 20.15 15.79 -3.14
C PRO A 85 19.20 16.44 -4.15
N GLY A 86 19.03 17.75 -4.04
CA GLY A 86 18.22 18.55 -4.97
C GLY A 86 16.72 18.57 -4.68
N VAL A 87 16.25 17.81 -3.69
CA VAL A 87 14.86 17.87 -3.24
C VAL A 87 14.67 19.05 -2.28
N VAL A 88 13.59 19.80 -2.48
CA VAL A 88 13.23 20.97 -1.67
C VAL A 88 11.82 20.83 -1.11
N LYS A 89 11.49 21.61 -0.08
CA LYS A 89 10.14 21.74 0.45
C LYS A 89 9.24 22.42 -0.59
N ARG A 90 8.03 21.87 -0.79
CA ARG A 90 7.00 22.46 -1.64
C ARG A 90 5.88 23.05 -0.78
N SER A 91 5.40 24.24 -1.14
CA SER A 91 4.29 24.90 -0.41
C SER A 91 2.92 24.41 -0.92
N PRO A 92 1.94 24.12 -0.01
CA PRO A 92 2.11 23.98 1.43
C PRO A 92 3.00 22.78 1.75
N TYR A 93 3.87 22.94 2.75
CA TYR A 93 4.83 21.89 3.11
C TYR A 93 4.19 20.77 3.93
N GLU A 94 3.40 21.12 4.93
CA GLU A 94 2.71 20.16 5.78
C GLU A 94 1.19 20.28 5.60
N SER A 95 0.51 19.15 5.71
CA SER A 95 -0.95 19.12 5.74
C SER A 95 -1.48 19.62 7.08
N ASP A 96 -2.74 20.05 7.10
CA ASP A 96 -3.49 20.23 8.33
C ASP A 96 -3.81 18.84 8.93
N PRO A 97 -3.33 18.50 10.15
CA PRO A 97 -3.59 17.21 10.77
C PRO A 97 -5.08 16.98 11.10
N ALA A 98 -5.92 18.03 11.03
CA ALA A 98 -7.37 17.92 11.18
C ALA A 98 -8.06 17.42 9.90
N THR A 99 -7.31 17.19 8.81
CA THR A 99 -7.85 16.74 7.53
C THR A 99 -7.21 15.42 7.08
N TRP A 100 -8.01 14.60 6.43
CA TRP A 100 -7.67 13.29 5.90
C TRP A 100 -8.14 13.17 4.44
N PRO A 101 -7.31 12.71 3.50
CA PRO A 101 -7.74 12.47 2.14
C PRO A 101 -8.63 11.22 2.07
N VAL A 102 -9.79 11.32 1.45
CA VAL A 102 -10.74 10.22 1.24
C VAL A 102 -11.14 10.17 -0.23
N LEU A 103 -11.06 8.99 -0.83
CA LEU A 103 -11.53 8.74 -2.19
C LEU A 103 -13.04 8.48 -2.20
N GLY A 104 -13.79 9.38 -2.82
CA GLY A 104 -15.23 9.22 -2.98
C GLY A 104 -15.58 8.06 -3.93
N THR A 105 -16.83 7.60 -3.87
CA THR A 105 -17.36 6.59 -4.82
C THR A 105 -17.39 7.06 -6.27
N ASP A 106 -17.24 8.36 -6.49
CA ASP A 106 -17.07 9.02 -7.79
C ASP A 106 -15.61 9.15 -8.24
N CYS A 107 -14.69 8.46 -7.53
CA CYS A 107 -13.26 8.47 -7.81
C CYS A 107 -12.58 9.85 -7.70
N ILE A 108 -13.11 10.73 -6.86
CA ILE A 108 -12.55 12.05 -6.59
C ILE A 108 -12.05 12.12 -5.14
N TRP A 109 -10.80 12.49 -4.95
CA TRP A 109 -10.21 12.73 -3.64
C TRP A 109 -10.74 14.02 -2.99
N ARG A 110 -11.10 13.92 -1.72
CA ARG A 110 -11.58 15.05 -0.92
C ARG A 110 -10.95 15.05 0.46
N GLN A 111 -10.70 16.24 0.99
CA GLN A 111 -10.28 16.37 2.37
C GLN A 111 -11.50 16.27 3.29
N GLN A 112 -11.44 15.38 4.27
CA GLN A 112 -12.47 15.16 5.28
C GLN A 112 -11.82 15.15 6.66
N LYS A 113 -12.63 15.12 7.72
CA LYS A 113 -12.13 14.88 9.06
C LYS A 113 -11.60 13.45 9.16
N PRO A 114 -10.45 13.21 9.82
CA PRO A 114 -9.95 11.85 10.06
C PRO A 114 -11.00 10.94 10.71
N ALA A 115 -11.01 9.68 10.31
CA ALA A 115 -11.86 8.66 10.93
C ALA A 115 -11.53 8.52 12.42
N SER A 116 -12.48 8.04 13.22
CA SER A 116 -12.28 7.82 14.66
C SER A 116 -11.23 6.76 14.98
N SER A 117 -10.89 5.90 14.03
CA SER A 117 -9.80 4.91 14.08
C SER A 117 -8.40 5.54 13.98
N VAL A 118 -8.28 6.78 13.50
CA VAL A 118 -7.01 7.50 13.34
C VAL A 118 -6.73 8.33 14.59
N LEU A 119 -5.53 8.18 15.17
CA LEU A 119 -5.02 9.05 16.23
C LEU A 119 -4.48 10.35 15.65
N ALA A 120 -3.62 10.25 14.64
CA ALA A 120 -3.05 11.38 13.95
C ALA A 120 -2.57 11.00 12.55
N THR A 121 -2.50 11.98 11.67
CA THR A 121 -1.91 11.87 10.34
C THR A 121 -1.21 13.16 9.98
N LEU A 122 -0.10 13.06 9.24
CA LEU A 122 0.59 14.23 8.69
C LEU A 122 1.18 13.86 7.34
N SER A 123 1.05 14.77 6.38
CA SER A 123 1.76 14.67 5.10
C SER A 123 2.72 15.85 4.92
N ARG A 124 3.85 15.59 4.23
CA ARG A 124 4.82 16.60 3.77
C ARG A 124 4.94 16.56 2.27
N SER A 125 5.04 17.73 1.66
CA SER A 125 5.15 17.93 0.22
C SER A 125 6.53 18.41 -0.16
N PHE A 126 7.08 17.82 -1.24
CA PHE A 126 8.42 18.10 -1.75
C PHE A 126 8.41 18.26 -3.26
N GLU A 127 9.48 18.81 -3.78
CA GLU A 127 9.69 18.97 -5.22
C GLU A 127 11.17 18.79 -5.56
N VAL A 128 11.43 18.10 -6.66
CA VAL A 128 12.69 18.30 -7.40
C VAL A 128 12.42 19.40 -8.41
N PRO A 129 13.04 20.58 -8.29
CA PRO A 129 12.80 21.69 -9.21
C PRO A 129 13.15 21.34 -10.65
N ALA A 130 12.51 21.99 -11.60
CA ALA A 130 12.80 21.82 -13.01
C ALA A 130 14.28 22.18 -13.30
N ALA A 131 14.99 21.27 -13.94
CA ALA A 131 16.39 21.46 -14.32
C ALA A 131 16.78 20.54 -15.49
N GLY A 132 17.78 20.90 -16.27
CA GLY A 132 18.36 20.00 -17.28
C GLY A 132 17.35 19.54 -18.36
N GLY A 133 16.33 20.32 -18.67
CA GLY A 133 15.28 19.94 -19.62
C GLY A 133 14.19 19.06 -19.06
N LYS A 134 14.26 18.69 -17.75
CA LYS A 134 13.20 17.99 -17.02
C LYS A 134 12.26 18.98 -16.34
N GLY A 135 10.97 18.65 -16.31
CA GLY A 135 9.98 19.36 -15.52
C GLY A 135 10.10 19.09 -14.02
N PRO A 136 9.37 19.83 -13.16
CA PRO A 136 9.43 19.61 -11.72
C PRO A 136 8.76 18.30 -11.33
N MET A 137 9.47 17.42 -10.59
CA MET A 137 8.89 16.20 -10.02
C MET A 137 8.30 16.53 -8.65
N ARG A 138 7.08 16.07 -8.38
CA ARG A 138 6.40 16.26 -7.10
C ARG A 138 6.47 14.99 -6.26
N LEU A 139 6.86 15.13 -4.99
CA LEU A 139 6.97 14.04 -4.04
C LEU A 139 6.15 14.36 -2.80
N SER A 140 5.65 13.35 -2.13
CA SER A 140 5.02 13.50 -0.82
C SER A 140 5.29 12.30 0.07
N ALA A 141 5.31 12.53 1.37
CA ALA A 141 5.42 11.51 2.39
C ALA A 141 4.26 11.67 3.36
N VAL A 142 3.68 10.55 3.81
CA VAL A 142 2.58 10.51 4.77
C VAL A 142 2.92 9.50 5.85
N VAL A 143 2.60 9.82 7.10
CA VAL A 143 2.60 8.88 8.21
C VAL A 143 1.26 9.02 8.90
N THR A 144 0.60 7.88 9.11
CA THR A 144 -0.63 7.81 9.89
C THR A 144 -0.44 6.89 11.09
N VAL A 145 -0.98 7.30 12.21
CA VAL A 145 -1.05 6.51 13.43
C VAL A 145 -2.51 6.16 13.69
N HIS A 146 -2.81 4.89 13.69
CA HIS A 146 -4.13 4.37 14.01
C HIS A 146 -4.26 4.05 15.50
N ARG A 147 -5.49 3.82 15.97
CA ARG A 147 -5.72 3.39 17.36
C ARG A 147 -5.29 1.96 17.60
N THR A 148 -5.42 1.12 16.59
CA THR A 148 -5.07 -0.29 16.65
C THR A 148 -4.33 -0.76 15.40
N ARG A 149 -3.63 -1.89 15.51
CA ARG A 149 -3.01 -2.58 14.38
C ARG A 149 -4.05 -3.00 13.33
N ASP A 150 -5.23 -3.42 13.76
CA ASP A 150 -6.28 -3.82 12.83
C ASP A 150 -6.86 -2.63 12.06
N ASP A 151 -6.94 -1.44 12.67
CA ASP A 151 -7.32 -0.22 11.95
C ASP A 151 -6.30 0.13 10.85
N ALA A 152 -5.00 -0.06 11.11
CA ALA A 152 -3.94 0.17 10.13
C ALA A 152 -4.01 -0.85 8.98
N ARG A 153 -4.28 -2.12 9.28
CA ARG A 153 -4.52 -3.16 8.26
C ARG A 153 -5.75 -2.88 7.42
N TRP A 154 -6.77 -2.27 8.03
CA TRP A 154 -7.97 -1.89 7.32
C TRP A 154 -7.70 -0.81 6.28
N GLU A 155 -6.85 0.19 6.57
CA GLU A 155 -6.39 1.18 5.57
C GLU A 155 -5.71 0.51 4.38
N MET A 156 -4.87 -0.51 4.61
CA MET A 156 -4.25 -1.27 3.50
C MET A 156 -5.31 -1.94 2.62
N ALA A 157 -6.31 -2.57 3.23
CA ALA A 157 -7.39 -3.23 2.49
C ALA A 157 -8.26 -2.23 1.71
N GLU A 158 -8.56 -1.07 2.30
CA GLU A 158 -9.27 0.03 1.63
C GLU A 158 -8.47 0.55 0.43
N SER A 159 -7.16 0.72 0.56
CA SER A 159 -6.30 1.20 -0.54
C SER A 159 -6.32 0.26 -1.74
N VAL A 160 -6.28 -1.07 -1.50
CA VAL A 160 -6.42 -2.07 -2.57
C VAL A 160 -7.81 -2.00 -3.23
N GLU A 161 -8.87 -1.90 -2.43
CA GLU A 161 -10.24 -1.76 -2.93
C GLU A 161 -10.41 -0.49 -3.76
N GLU A 162 -9.86 0.64 -3.30
CA GLU A 162 -9.91 1.92 -3.99
C GLU A 162 -9.27 1.86 -5.37
N THR A 163 -8.12 1.21 -5.51
CA THR A 163 -7.45 1.03 -6.81
C THR A 163 -8.24 0.13 -7.74
N MET A 164 -8.85 -0.94 -7.21
CA MET A 164 -9.70 -1.83 -8.00
C MET A 164 -11.00 -1.14 -8.45
N ARG A 165 -11.61 -0.35 -7.60
CA ARG A 165 -12.85 0.37 -7.87
C ARG A 165 -12.63 1.60 -8.75
N CYS A 166 -11.52 2.29 -8.56
CA CYS A 166 -11.19 3.56 -9.20
C CYS A 166 -9.82 3.49 -9.89
N PRO A 167 -9.69 2.78 -11.04
CA PRO A 167 -8.42 2.69 -11.77
C PRO A 167 -7.96 4.03 -12.37
N THR A 168 -8.83 5.02 -12.35
CA THR A 168 -8.54 6.43 -12.62
C THR A 168 -9.13 7.28 -11.52
N GLN A 169 -8.31 8.12 -10.90
CA GLN A 169 -8.70 8.94 -9.75
C GLN A 169 -8.38 10.41 -10.02
N GLN A 170 -9.30 11.28 -9.66
CA GLN A 170 -9.11 12.73 -9.72
C GLN A 170 -8.57 13.22 -8.36
N LEU A 171 -7.32 13.69 -8.34
CA LEU A 171 -6.69 14.25 -7.14
C LEU A 171 -7.23 15.65 -6.83
N ARG A 172 -7.41 16.46 -7.89
CA ARG A 172 -8.02 17.79 -7.88
C ARG A 172 -8.33 18.19 -9.32
N GLN A 173 -8.95 19.35 -9.51
CA GLN A 173 -9.23 19.85 -10.86
C GLN A 173 -7.95 19.96 -11.69
N GLY A 174 -7.94 19.30 -12.87
CA GLY A 174 -6.79 19.26 -13.77
C GLY A 174 -5.63 18.37 -13.33
N GLU A 175 -5.81 17.53 -12.31
CA GLU A 175 -4.81 16.59 -11.83
C GLU A 175 -5.42 15.19 -11.63
N LEU A 176 -4.92 14.21 -12.38
CA LEU A 176 -5.41 12.83 -12.40
C LEU A 176 -4.26 11.85 -12.19
N ILE A 177 -4.58 10.71 -11.61
CA ILE A 177 -3.80 9.49 -11.72
C ILE A 177 -4.67 8.44 -12.40
N GLY A 178 -4.05 7.60 -13.23
CA GLY A 178 -4.80 6.61 -14.00
C GLY A 178 -3.93 5.47 -14.48
N SER A 179 -4.53 4.53 -15.16
CA SER A 179 -3.85 3.30 -15.62
C SER A 179 -3.14 2.58 -14.47
N MET A 180 -3.72 2.63 -13.25
CA MET A 180 -3.08 2.15 -12.04
C MET A 180 -3.01 0.63 -12.01
N ILE A 181 -1.84 0.14 -11.60
CA ILE A 181 -1.57 -1.26 -11.31
C ILE A 181 -1.11 -1.34 -9.86
N ALA A 182 -1.83 -2.10 -9.05
CA ALA A 182 -1.46 -2.40 -7.68
C ALA A 182 -0.72 -3.74 -7.64
N SER A 183 0.39 -3.81 -6.94
CA SER A 183 1.12 -5.03 -6.64
C SER A 183 1.43 -5.09 -5.14
N SER A 184 1.04 -6.18 -4.50
CA SER A 184 1.54 -6.56 -3.19
C SER A 184 2.74 -7.45 -3.43
N LEU A 185 3.93 -6.94 -3.23
CA LEU A 185 5.15 -7.73 -3.27
C LEU A 185 5.21 -8.49 -1.95
N GLY A 186 4.75 -9.76 -1.95
CA GLY A 186 4.95 -10.64 -0.82
C GLY A 186 6.45 -10.70 -0.49
N GLN A 187 6.78 -10.46 0.76
CA GLN A 187 8.07 -10.62 1.45
C GLN A 187 9.29 -10.94 0.55
N GLU A 188 9.72 -10.03 -0.28
CA GLU A 188 11.09 -10.05 -0.78
C GLU A 188 12.01 -9.64 0.38
N LYS A 189 12.82 -10.58 0.84
CA LYS A 189 13.78 -10.38 1.94
C LYS A 189 14.70 -9.19 1.63
N GLY A 190 14.70 -8.21 2.51
CA GLY A 190 15.66 -7.10 2.52
C GLY A 190 15.08 -5.76 2.97
N VAL A 191 14.45 -5.01 2.10
CA VAL A 191 13.96 -3.64 2.39
C VAL A 191 12.60 -3.66 3.09
N MET A 192 11.86 -4.76 2.96
CA MET A 192 10.51 -4.97 3.52
C MET A 192 10.52 -5.62 4.90
N ASP A 193 11.69 -5.93 5.48
CA ASP A 193 11.80 -6.61 6.77
C ASP A 193 11.22 -5.77 7.94
N SER A 194 10.90 -4.49 7.71
CA SER A 194 10.28 -3.59 8.69
C SER A 194 8.79 -3.35 8.48
N ALA A 195 8.15 -4.03 7.53
CA ALA A 195 6.73 -3.90 7.25
C ALA A 195 6.01 -5.25 7.34
N GLU A 196 4.80 -5.25 7.89
CA GLU A 196 3.93 -6.43 7.96
C GLU A 196 3.15 -6.62 6.66
N ASP A 197 2.80 -5.50 6.02
CA ASP A 197 2.12 -5.47 4.73
C ASP A 197 2.66 -4.32 3.87
N PHE A 198 2.63 -4.52 2.56
CA PHE A 198 3.17 -3.59 1.58
C PHE A 198 2.34 -3.57 0.31
N LEU A 199 2.06 -2.37 -0.17
CA LEU A 199 1.39 -2.10 -1.43
C LEU A 199 2.23 -1.14 -2.26
N LEU A 200 2.51 -1.51 -3.50
CA LEU A 200 3.04 -0.62 -4.53
C LEU A 200 1.99 -0.39 -5.59
N GLU A 201 1.67 0.87 -5.81
CA GLU A 201 0.89 1.28 -6.98
C GLU A 201 1.78 2.04 -7.95
N SER A 202 1.64 1.72 -9.22
CA SER A 202 2.26 2.47 -10.31
C SER A 202 1.21 2.79 -11.37
N GLY A 203 1.45 3.83 -12.15
CA GLY A 203 0.50 4.26 -13.16
C GLY A 203 0.93 5.53 -13.87
N GLU A 204 -0.06 6.26 -14.36
CA GLU A 204 0.12 7.49 -15.12
C GLU A 204 -0.39 8.69 -14.32
N TYR A 205 0.41 9.72 -14.27
CA TYR A 205 0.06 11.01 -13.70
C TYR A 205 -0.17 12.04 -14.81
N GLN A 206 -1.27 12.77 -14.72
CA GLN A 206 -1.62 13.85 -15.61
C GLN A 206 -1.83 15.14 -14.83
N ASN A 207 -1.26 16.24 -15.32
CA ASN A 207 -1.40 17.54 -14.69
C ASN A 207 -1.39 18.65 -15.74
N ALA A 208 -2.47 19.41 -15.83
CA ALA A 208 -2.64 20.46 -16.81
C ALA A 208 -1.58 21.57 -16.70
N GLU A 209 -1.14 21.91 -15.47
CA GLU A 209 -0.12 22.92 -15.22
C GLU A 209 1.28 22.47 -15.69
N LEU A 210 1.52 21.15 -15.80
CA LEU A 210 2.79 20.56 -16.20
C LEU A 210 2.82 20.15 -17.68
N GLY A 211 1.82 20.56 -18.46
CA GLY A 211 1.72 20.25 -19.89
C GLY A 211 0.96 18.97 -20.21
N GLY A 212 0.14 18.47 -19.28
CA GLY A 212 -0.79 17.35 -19.47
C GLY A 212 -0.26 16.02 -19.00
N GLY A 213 0.74 15.47 -19.64
CA GLY A 213 1.24 14.12 -19.41
C GLY A 213 0.86 13.18 -20.57
N PRO A 214 0.83 11.83 -20.40
CA PRO A 214 1.02 11.12 -19.12
C PRO A 214 2.49 11.14 -18.65
N TYR A 215 2.66 11.18 -17.34
CA TYR A 215 3.94 11.10 -16.65
C TYR A 215 3.93 9.89 -15.72
N PRO A 216 5.09 9.34 -15.31
CA PRO A 216 5.14 8.24 -14.35
C PRO A 216 4.56 8.63 -12.99
N TYR A 217 3.92 7.65 -12.33
CA TYR A 217 3.36 7.73 -10.98
C TYR A 217 3.76 6.51 -10.17
N SER A 218 4.11 6.71 -8.91
CA SER A 218 4.32 5.64 -7.94
C SER A 218 3.76 6.02 -6.58
N TRP A 219 3.20 5.05 -5.89
CA TRP A 219 2.80 5.15 -4.50
C TRP A 219 3.23 3.90 -3.74
N TYR A 220 4.02 4.11 -2.71
CA TYR A 220 4.52 3.09 -1.80
C TYR A 220 3.74 3.23 -0.50
N LEU A 221 3.09 2.18 -0.03
CA LEU A 221 2.39 2.14 1.23
C LEU A 221 2.82 0.90 2.01
N SER A 222 3.19 1.07 3.26
CA SER A 222 3.46 -0.01 4.20
C SER A 222 2.65 0.12 5.46
N GLN A 223 2.26 -1.02 6.01
CA GLN A 223 1.69 -1.12 7.35
C GLN A 223 2.69 -1.83 8.27
N SER A 224 2.87 -1.30 9.46
CA SER A 224 3.63 -1.91 10.55
C SER A 224 3.02 -1.52 11.88
N LEU A 225 2.67 -2.51 12.71
CA LEU A 225 1.93 -2.26 13.95
C LEU A 225 0.65 -1.43 13.69
N GLN A 226 0.46 -0.34 14.43
CA GLN A 226 -0.65 0.61 14.28
C GLN A 226 -0.32 1.78 13.33
N PHE A 227 0.70 1.63 12.49
CA PHE A 227 1.17 2.70 11.60
C PHE A 227 0.99 2.33 10.14
N THR A 228 0.68 3.34 9.34
CA THR A 228 0.88 3.31 7.89
C THR A 228 1.88 4.38 7.49
N VAL A 229 2.75 4.04 6.54
CA VAL A 229 3.81 4.89 6.01
C VAL A 229 3.69 4.89 4.51
N ALA A 230 3.53 6.07 3.91
CA ALA A 230 3.39 6.17 2.47
C ALA A 230 4.32 7.21 1.86
N VAL A 231 4.76 6.96 0.63
CA VAL A 231 5.50 7.91 -0.20
C VAL A 231 4.92 7.89 -1.61
N THR A 232 4.68 9.07 -2.16
CA THR A 232 4.18 9.24 -3.53
C THR A 232 5.22 9.95 -4.38
N GLY A 233 5.44 9.45 -5.59
CA GLY A 233 6.18 10.12 -6.65
C GLY A 233 5.28 10.44 -7.83
N LYS A 234 5.24 11.72 -8.25
CA LYS A 234 4.50 12.22 -9.42
C LYS A 234 5.47 12.88 -10.38
N GLY A 235 5.69 12.23 -11.52
CA GLY A 235 6.63 12.68 -12.54
C GLY A 235 6.20 13.94 -13.28
N ALA A 236 7.08 14.36 -14.15
CA ALA A 236 6.85 15.41 -15.12
C ALA A 236 7.66 15.10 -16.38
N LYS A 237 7.64 16.00 -17.37
CA LYS A 237 8.42 15.83 -18.60
C LYS A 237 9.87 15.44 -18.30
N GLY A 238 10.35 14.39 -18.97
CA GLY A 238 11.75 13.94 -18.91
C GLY A 238 12.13 13.05 -17.75
N TRP A 239 11.20 12.72 -16.83
CA TRP A 239 11.41 11.76 -15.76
C TRP A 239 10.98 10.35 -16.17
N SER A 240 11.78 9.35 -15.86
CA SER A 240 11.45 7.95 -16.01
C SER A 240 10.83 7.40 -14.73
N GLN A 241 10.11 6.27 -14.85
CA GLN A 241 9.56 5.53 -13.70
C GLN A 241 10.66 5.18 -12.71
N GLN A 242 11.78 4.63 -13.20
CA GLN A 242 12.91 4.22 -12.35
C GLN A 242 13.49 5.37 -11.51
N GLU A 243 13.59 6.58 -12.05
CA GLU A 243 14.12 7.72 -11.29
C GLU A 243 13.18 8.14 -10.16
N ILE A 244 11.86 8.05 -10.38
CA ILE A 244 10.86 8.33 -9.35
C ILE A 244 10.94 7.25 -8.27
N ASP A 245 11.00 5.99 -8.68
CA ASP A 245 11.02 4.84 -7.78
C ASP A 245 12.25 4.86 -6.87
N VAL A 246 13.41 5.25 -7.38
CA VAL A 246 14.64 5.38 -6.57
C VAL A 246 14.44 6.38 -5.42
N LEU A 247 13.90 7.57 -5.72
CA LEU A 247 13.70 8.60 -4.71
C LEU A 247 12.59 8.20 -3.71
N ALA A 248 11.48 7.68 -4.22
CA ALA A 248 10.34 7.30 -3.39
C ALA A 248 10.69 6.12 -2.46
N ASN A 249 11.33 5.07 -2.99
CA ASN A 249 11.75 3.92 -2.20
C ASN A 249 12.81 4.27 -1.15
N GLN A 250 13.77 5.14 -1.48
CA GLN A 250 14.76 5.61 -0.51
C GLN A 250 14.10 6.31 0.68
N ALA A 251 13.16 7.21 0.41
CA ALA A 251 12.45 7.92 1.48
C ALA A 251 11.56 6.98 2.29
N HIS A 252 10.82 6.10 1.63
CA HIS A 252 9.94 5.12 2.26
C HIS A 252 10.72 4.20 3.21
N SER A 253 11.80 3.58 2.73
CA SER A 253 12.65 2.71 3.55
C SER A 253 13.27 3.45 4.74
N THR A 254 13.71 4.69 4.54
CA THR A 254 14.25 5.51 5.63
C THR A 254 13.21 5.80 6.70
N MET A 255 11.95 6.06 6.30
CA MET A 255 10.86 6.28 7.25
C MET A 255 10.54 5.02 8.05
N LEU A 256 10.52 3.84 7.43
CA LEU A 256 10.31 2.56 8.11
C LEU A 256 11.44 2.26 9.13
N LEU A 257 12.69 2.51 8.76
CA LEU A 257 13.83 2.38 9.69
C LEU A 257 13.70 3.33 10.88
N ARG A 258 13.29 4.59 10.66
CA ARG A 258 13.05 5.55 11.75
C ARG A 258 11.89 5.11 12.64
N LEU A 259 10.83 4.54 12.05
CA LEU A 259 9.70 4.01 12.81
C LEU A 259 10.16 2.87 13.72
N GLY A 260 10.90 1.88 13.17
CA GLY A 260 11.48 0.80 13.97
C GLY A 260 12.29 1.35 15.14
N ALA A 261 13.29 2.19 14.87
CA ALA A 261 14.12 2.80 15.89
C ALA A 261 13.35 3.61 16.96
N ALA A 262 12.20 4.18 16.60
CA ALA A 262 11.37 4.95 17.51
C ALA A 262 10.56 4.08 18.48
N VAL A 263 10.16 2.86 18.05
CA VAL A 263 9.20 2.03 18.80
C VAL A 263 9.78 0.71 19.31
N GLU A 264 10.95 0.23 18.81
CA GLU A 264 11.58 -1.02 19.24
C GLU A 264 11.98 -0.99 20.71
N LYS A 265 11.94 -2.17 21.34
CA LYS A 265 12.55 -2.40 22.66
C LYS A 265 14.04 -2.09 22.60
N GLN A 266 14.53 -1.34 23.58
CA GLN A 266 15.97 -1.17 23.76
C GLN A 266 16.52 -2.44 24.41
N SER A 267 17.45 -3.12 23.72
CA SER A 267 18.18 -4.26 24.25
C SER A 267 19.18 -3.86 25.33
#